data_88b76bef81df538c6a7562cbab69c803
#
_entry.id   88b76bef81df538c6a7562cbab69c803
#
_cell.length_a   1.000
_cell.length_b   1.000
_cell.length_c   1.000
_cell.angle_alpha   90.00
_cell.angle_beta   90.00
_cell.angle_gamma   90.00
#
_symmetry.space_group_name_H-M   'P 1'
#
loop_
_entity.id
_entity.type
_entity.pdbx_description
1 polymer ?
#
loop_
_entity_poly.entity_id
_entity_poly.type
_entity_poly.pdbx_seq_one_letter_code
_entity_poly.pdbx_strand_id
1 'polypeptide(L)'
;MSSSSTGATAVHSDRVRRLIYQASYTGMKETDLLLGHFARLHLPGLSDADLTDFENLLAAGDPSIYAWVMGNAPLPAAYDTPVFRLIKEF
;
A
#
# COMPACT_ATOMS: atom_id res chain seq x y z
N MET A 1 15.60 -26.45 -1.70
CA MET A 1 14.26 -26.33 -1.40
C MET A 1 13.99 -25.35 -0.39
N SER A 2 14.30 -25.61 0.82
CA SER A 2 13.95 -24.68 1.87
C SER A 2 14.68 -23.37 1.74
N SER A 3 15.87 -23.33 1.21
CA SER A 3 16.59 -22.06 1.04
C SER A 3 15.87 -21.16 0.04
N SER A 4 15.30 -21.73 -0.99
CA SER A 4 14.55 -20.97 -1.97
C SER A 4 13.31 -20.35 -1.34
N SER A 5 12.56 -21.13 -0.58
CA SER A 5 11.40 -20.63 0.12
C SER A 5 11.77 -19.55 1.12
N THR A 6 12.84 -19.79 1.87
CA THR A 6 13.29 -18.83 2.87
C THR A 6 13.68 -17.51 2.21
N GLY A 7 14.39 -17.59 1.08
CA GLY A 7 14.79 -16.40 0.35
C GLY A 7 13.60 -15.60 -0.13
N ALA A 8 12.59 -16.29 -0.69
CA ALA A 8 11.38 -15.63 -1.16
C ALA A 8 10.63 -14.95 -0.02
N THR A 9 10.55 -15.63 1.14
CA THR A 9 9.89 -15.06 2.31
C THR A 9 10.64 -13.83 2.81
N ALA A 10 11.97 -13.87 2.84
CA ALA A 10 12.75 -12.73 3.28
C ALA A 10 12.58 -11.53 2.36
N VAL A 11 12.57 -11.76 1.04
CA VAL A 11 12.37 -10.69 0.07
C VAL A 11 10.99 -10.06 0.24
N HIS A 12 9.97 -10.89 0.43
CA HIS A 12 8.62 -10.40 0.66
C HIS A 12 8.54 -9.57 1.94
N SER A 13 9.14 -10.05 3.02
CA SER A 13 9.15 -9.34 4.29
C SER A 13 9.88 -8.00 4.18
N ASP A 14 10.99 -7.95 3.47
CA ASP A 14 11.73 -6.70 3.28
C ASP A 14 10.92 -5.71 2.47
N ARG A 15 10.23 -6.19 1.44
CA ARG A 15 9.38 -5.33 0.62
C ARG A 15 8.24 -4.76 1.45
N VAL A 16 7.60 -5.59 2.27
CA VAL A 16 6.52 -5.16 3.14
C VAL A 16 7.01 -4.08 4.09
N ARG A 17 8.16 -4.29 4.74
CA ARG A 17 8.69 -3.30 5.67
C ARG A 17 8.97 -1.97 5.00
N ARG A 18 9.56 -2.00 3.79
CA ARG A 18 9.82 -0.76 3.06
C ARG A 18 8.54 -0.03 2.72
N LEU A 19 7.52 -0.76 2.29
CA LEU A 19 6.25 -0.14 1.93
C LEU A 19 5.52 0.40 3.15
N ILE A 20 5.60 -0.28 4.30
CA ILE A 20 5.03 0.24 5.53
C ILE A 20 5.70 1.57 5.90
N TYR A 21 7.02 1.62 5.80
CA TYR A 21 7.75 2.84 6.10
C TYR A 21 7.34 3.97 5.16
N GLN A 22 7.30 3.69 3.86
CA GLN A 22 6.90 4.69 2.87
C GLN A 22 5.48 5.18 3.13
N ALA A 23 4.57 4.28 3.45
CA ALA A 23 3.17 4.62 3.70
C ALA A 23 3.02 5.48 4.95
N SER A 24 3.92 5.34 5.91
CA SER A 24 3.85 6.06 7.18
C SER A 24 4.47 7.44 7.14
N TYR A 25 5.22 7.77 6.08
CA TYR A 25 5.97 9.03 5.99
C TYR A 25 5.82 9.65 4.61
N THR A 26 4.58 9.83 4.17
CA THR A 26 4.32 10.37 2.84
C THR A 26 4.28 11.89 2.80
N GLY A 27 4.03 12.54 3.95
CA GLY A 27 4.06 13.99 4.02
C GLY A 27 2.80 14.61 4.62
N MET A 28 1.64 14.02 4.38
CA MET A 28 0.39 14.48 4.99
C MET A 28 0.04 13.58 6.17
N LYS A 29 -0.19 14.21 7.31
CA LYS A 29 -0.44 13.46 8.54
C LYS A 29 -1.64 12.52 8.42
N GLU A 30 -2.71 13.00 7.83
CA GLU A 30 -3.93 12.20 7.69
C GLU A 30 -3.68 10.97 6.82
N THR A 31 -2.98 11.16 5.71
CA THR A 31 -2.66 10.07 4.81
C THR A 31 -1.67 9.11 5.46
N ASP A 32 -0.67 9.64 6.17
CA ASP A 32 0.30 8.81 6.87
C ASP A 32 -0.37 7.90 7.90
N LEU A 33 -1.31 8.44 8.66
CA LEU A 33 -2.03 7.65 9.66
C LEU A 33 -2.87 6.56 8.99
N LEU A 34 -3.60 6.92 7.94
CA LEU A 34 -4.46 5.97 7.25
C LEU A 34 -3.64 4.87 6.57
N LEU A 35 -2.70 5.26 5.73
CA LEU A 35 -1.94 4.30 4.94
C LEU A 35 -0.95 3.50 5.79
N GLY A 36 -0.34 4.14 6.78
CA GLY A 36 0.57 3.45 7.68
C GLY A 36 -0.14 2.38 8.49
N HIS A 37 -1.32 2.70 9.01
CA HIS A 37 -2.10 1.75 9.78
C HIS A 37 -2.59 0.61 8.88
N PHE A 38 -3.12 0.96 7.72
CA PHE A 38 -3.55 -0.04 6.74
C PHE A 38 -2.39 -0.98 6.39
N ALA A 39 -1.23 -0.40 6.11
CA ALA A 39 -0.07 -1.18 5.69
C ALA A 39 0.36 -2.18 6.75
N ARG A 40 0.41 -1.76 8.00
CA ARG A 40 0.81 -2.65 9.08
C ARG A 40 -0.13 -3.84 9.23
N LEU A 41 -1.42 -3.62 9.04
CA LEU A 41 -2.42 -4.67 9.21
C LEU A 41 -2.54 -5.57 8.00
N HIS A 42 -2.41 -5.04 6.81
CA HIS A 42 -2.78 -5.77 5.59
C HIS A 42 -1.61 -6.20 4.70
N LEU A 43 -0.55 -5.40 4.60
CA LEU A 43 0.52 -5.72 3.65
C LEU A 43 1.16 -7.10 3.86
N PRO A 44 1.39 -7.56 5.11
CA PRO A 44 2.01 -8.87 5.27
C PRO A 44 1.24 -10.02 4.63
N GLY A 45 -0.06 -9.87 4.48
CA GLY A 45 -0.91 -10.91 3.90
C GLY A 45 -1.21 -10.73 2.42
N LEU A 46 -0.69 -9.68 1.79
CA LEU A 46 -0.98 -9.40 0.40
C LEU A 46 -0.04 -10.15 -0.54
N SER A 47 -0.54 -10.44 -1.75
CA SER A 47 0.27 -11.03 -2.81
C SER A 47 1.25 -10.00 -3.36
N ASP A 48 2.23 -10.48 -4.12
CA ASP A 48 3.18 -9.57 -4.78
C ASP A 48 2.48 -8.62 -5.73
N ALA A 49 1.45 -9.08 -6.43
CA ALA A 49 0.68 -8.22 -7.32
C ALA A 49 0.01 -7.10 -6.55
N ASP A 50 -0.58 -7.42 -5.42
CA ASP A 50 -1.23 -6.40 -4.58
C ASP A 50 -0.23 -5.44 -3.98
N LEU A 51 0.95 -5.93 -3.59
CA LEU A 51 2.00 -5.04 -3.11
C LEU A 51 2.46 -4.08 -4.21
N THR A 52 2.52 -4.54 -5.45
CA THR A 52 2.87 -3.69 -6.58
C THR A 52 1.81 -2.61 -6.77
N ASP A 53 0.54 -2.97 -6.67
CA ASP A 53 -0.56 -2.01 -6.77
C ASP A 53 -0.47 -0.96 -5.66
N PHE A 54 -0.14 -1.38 -4.44
CA PHE A 54 0.01 -0.46 -3.33
C PHE A 54 1.20 0.49 -3.56
N GLU A 55 2.30 -0.05 -4.04
CA GLU A 55 3.48 0.75 -4.35
C GLU A 55 3.18 1.80 -5.42
N ASN A 56 2.46 1.40 -6.46
CA ASN A 56 2.06 2.33 -7.52
C ASN A 56 1.15 3.42 -6.98
N LEU A 57 0.26 3.06 -6.05
CA LEU A 57 -0.62 4.03 -5.43
C LEU A 57 0.19 5.06 -4.63
N LEU A 58 1.17 4.62 -3.86
CA LEU A 58 2.02 5.53 -3.10
C LEU A 58 2.74 6.52 -4.02
N ALA A 59 3.12 6.07 -5.20
CA ALA A 59 3.81 6.94 -6.16
C ALA A 59 2.94 8.06 -6.69
N ALA A 60 1.61 7.95 -6.56
CA ALA A 60 0.70 9.00 -7.02
C ALA A 60 0.74 10.24 -6.12
N GLY A 61 1.18 10.08 -4.88
CA GLY A 61 1.32 11.20 -3.96
C GLY A 61 0.12 11.40 -3.06
N ASP A 62 0.37 11.95 -1.87
CA ASP A 62 -0.63 12.11 -0.82
C ASP A 62 -1.87 12.89 -1.21
N PRO A 63 -1.75 14.07 -1.84
CA PRO A 63 -2.96 14.85 -2.13
C PRO A 63 -3.93 14.08 -3.01
N SER A 64 -3.41 13.36 -3.98
CA SER A 64 -4.26 12.56 -4.88
C SER A 64 -4.89 11.39 -4.15
N ILE A 65 -4.10 10.66 -3.37
CA ILE A 65 -4.60 9.51 -2.63
C ILE A 65 -5.70 9.95 -1.67
N TYR A 66 -5.46 11.01 -0.93
CA TYR A 66 -6.42 11.53 0.02
C TYR A 66 -7.74 11.90 -0.66
N ALA A 67 -7.64 12.63 -1.79
CA ALA A 67 -8.81 13.03 -2.54
C ALA A 67 -9.62 11.83 -3.04
N TRP A 68 -8.92 10.80 -3.51
CA TRP A 68 -9.59 9.59 -4.00
C TRP A 68 -10.27 8.83 -2.88
N VAL A 69 -9.61 8.68 -1.74
CA VAL A 69 -10.16 7.94 -0.60
C VAL A 69 -11.38 8.68 -0.04
N MET A 70 -11.31 9.99 0.02
CA MET A 70 -12.42 10.81 0.55
C MET A 70 -13.55 11.01 -0.48
N GLY A 71 -13.33 10.60 -1.72
CA GLY A 71 -14.33 10.79 -2.76
C GLY A 71 -14.41 12.20 -3.31
N ASN A 72 -13.38 13.01 -3.07
CA ASN A 72 -13.34 14.40 -3.55
C ASN A 72 -12.88 14.52 -4.98
N ALA A 73 -12.35 13.45 -5.55
CA ALA A 73 -11.91 13.42 -6.95
C ALA A 73 -12.17 12.02 -7.50
N PRO A 74 -12.45 11.91 -8.82
CA PRO A 74 -12.70 10.59 -9.41
C PRO A 74 -11.42 9.76 -9.43
N LEU A 75 -11.55 8.47 -9.11
CA LEU A 75 -10.43 7.54 -9.09
C LEU A 75 -10.08 7.11 -10.51
N PRO A 76 -8.83 7.34 -10.95
CA PRO A 76 -8.41 6.83 -12.25
C PRO A 76 -8.44 5.31 -12.29
N ALA A 77 -8.74 4.76 -13.47
CA ALA A 77 -8.85 3.32 -13.64
C ALA A 77 -7.56 2.60 -13.24
N ALA A 78 -6.42 3.23 -13.44
CA ALA A 78 -5.12 2.63 -13.11
C ALA A 78 -4.99 2.32 -11.61
N TYR A 79 -5.72 3.03 -10.77
CA TYR A 79 -5.66 2.86 -9.32
C TYR A 79 -6.91 2.17 -8.74
N ASP A 80 -7.83 1.75 -9.60
CA ASP A 80 -9.01 1.02 -9.17
C ASP A 80 -8.65 -0.45 -9.02
N THR A 81 -8.02 -0.77 -7.90
CA THR A 81 -7.46 -2.08 -7.61
C THR A 81 -8.12 -2.67 -6.37
N PRO A 82 -7.99 -3.99 -6.15
CA PRO A 82 -8.48 -4.59 -4.91
C PRO A 82 -7.86 -3.95 -3.67
N VAL A 83 -6.59 -3.57 -3.75
CA VAL A 83 -5.92 -2.91 -2.63
C VAL A 83 -6.57 -1.57 -2.32
N PHE A 84 -6.87 -0.76 -3.33
CA PHE A 84 -7.52 0.52 -3.10
C PHE A 84 -8.88 0.33 -2.44
N ARG A 85 -9.63 -0.68 -2.87
CA ARG A 85 -10.93 -0.98 -2.26
C ARG A 85 -10.80 -1.34 -0.79
N LEU A 86 -9.77 -2.10 -0.45
CA LEU A 86 -9.50 -2.43 0.95
C LEU A 86 -9.19 -1.18 1.76
N ILE A 87 -8.40 -0.26 1.20
CA ILE A 87 -8.09 1.00 1.88
C ILE A 87 -9.35 1.81 2.11
N LYS A 88 -10.21 1.87 1.11
CA LYS A 88 -11.42 2.66 1.19
C LYS A 88 -12.39 2.11 2.24
N GLU A 89 -12.38 0.80 2.44
CA GLU A 89 -13.23 0.16 3.43
C GLU A 89 -12.61 0.14 4.82
N PHE A 90 -11.33 0.46 4.90
CA PHE A 90 -10.60 0.41 6.15
C PHE A 90 -11.03 1.53 7.09
#